data_aa1ff6e434634b40b5b3c99b0a0f5a18
#
_entry.id   aa1ff6e434634b40b5b3c99b0a0f5a18
#
_cell.length_a   1.000
_cell.length_b   1.000
_cell.length_c   1.000
_cell.angle_alpha   90.00
_cell.angle_beta   90.00
_cell.angle_gamma   90.00
#
_symmetry.space_group_name_H-M   'P 1'
#
loop_
_entity.id
_entity.type
_entity.pdbx_description
1 polymer ?
#
loop_
_entity_poly.entity_id
_entity_poly.type
_entity_poly.pdbx_seq_one_letter_code
_entity_poly.pdbx_strand_id
1 'polypeptide(L)'
;MTPTMTATRTPPRLALAITVASLMAALTLTPAQADDGPSVPPGTEPSATAPVEVDPNDPDLKLPEGATLAEPKVLDIKQVVEDQSGDERREDTNADVKFALQAEVLFGKDRAKLNGEAKARISAIAAEIKNQNATRIRVFGFTDNLGSYAHGRTLSRQRANAVQDVLDQELKDSGITYEVRGYSEDYPIASNSTESGRKKNRRVEVSFPRGEN
;
A
#
# COMPACT_ATOMS: atom_id res chain seq x y z
N MET A 1 -22.66 95.61 -12.10
CA MET A 1 -21.90 94.35 -11.87
C MET A 1 -22.86 93.33 -11.37
N THR A 2 -23.36 92.49 -12.22
CA THR A 2 -24.39 91.50 -11.96
C THR A 2 -23.72 90.08 -11.81
N PRO A 3 -23.98 89.30 -10.81
CA PRO A 3 -23.54 87.94 -10.79
C PRO A 3 -24.62 87.00 -11.38
N THR A 4 -24.20 86.21 -12.27
CA THR A 4 -24.94 85.21 -13.02
C THR A 4 -25.25 84.00 -12.12
N MET A 5 -26.55 83.67 -11.97
CA MET A 5 -26.99 82.44 -11.30
C MET A 5 -26.88 81.26 -12.27
N THR A 6 -26.10 80.27 -11.89
CA THR A 6 -26.01 79.00 -12.58
C THR A 6 -26.96 77.95 -11.91
N ALA A 7 -27.96 77.50 -12.67
CA ALA A 7 -28.92 76.50 -12.24
C ALA A 7 -28.33 75.11 -12.36
N THR A 8 -28.30 74.41 -11.23
CA THR A 8 -27.88 73.00 -11.14
C THR A 8 -29.05 72.07 -11.51
N ARG A 9 -28.96 71.39 -12.60
CA ARG A 9 -29.90 70.32 -13.01
C ARG A 9 -29.53 69.01 -12.34
N THR A 10 -30.45 68.48 -11.55
CA THR A 10 -30.38 67.14 -10.99
C THR A 10 -30.85 66.09 -12.00
N PRO A 11 -30.12 65.02 -12.27
CA PRO A 11 -30.61 63.96 -13.15
C PRO A 11 -31.54 62.97 -12.40
N PRO A 12 -32.48 62.34 -13.10
CA PRO A 12 -33.45 61.40 -12.47
C PRO A 12 -32.76 60.08 -12.11
N ARG A 13 -33.09 59.59 -10.94
CA ARG A 13 -32.70 58.26 -10.45
C ARG A 13 -33.43 57.17 -11.20
N LEU A 14 -32.72 56.45 -12.04
CA LEU A 14 -33.21 55.23 -12.68
C LEU A 14 -33.10 54.12 -11.62
N ALA A 15 -34.24 53.58 -11.15
CA ALA A 15 -34.28 52.42 -10.29
C ALA A 15 -34.05 51.14 -11.13
N LEU A 16 -32.88 50.55 -11.02
CA LEU A 16 -32.56 49.26 -11.61
C LEU A 16 -33.04 48.15 -10.65
N ALA A 17 -34.12 47.51 -10.97
CA ALA A 17 -34.59 46.33 -10.26
C ALA A 17 -33.71 45.11 -10.66
N ILE A 18 -32.80 44.72 -9.79
CA ILE A 18 -32.00 43.49 -9.95
C ILE A 18 -32.83 42.34 -9.40
N THR A 19 -33.41 41.54 -10.26
CA THR A 19 -33.98 40.23 -9.91
C THR A 19 -32.83 39.26 -9.74
N VAL A 20 -32.51 38.94 -8.49
CA VAL A 20 -31.58 37.87 -8.17
C VAL A 20 -32.34 36.52 -8.30
N ALA A 21 -32.14 35.88 -9.45
CA ALA A 21 -32.53 34.48 -9.61
C ALA A 21 -31.54 33.61 -8.84
N SER A 22 -31.95 33.14 -7.66
CA SER A 22 -31.20 32.18 -6.86
C SER A 22 -31.23 30.80 -7.55
N LEU A 23 -30.20 30.50 -8.33
CA LEU A 23 -29.95 29.16 -8.83
C LEU A 23 -29.30 28.36 -7.68
N MET A 24 -30.12 27.65 -6.89
CA MET A 24 -29.64 26.64 -5.97
C MET A 24 -29.14 25.43 -6.77
N ALA A 25 -27.85 25.41 -7.09
CA ALA A 25 -27.17 24.21 -7.49
C ALA A 25 -26.97 23.34 -6.23
N ALA A 26 -27.78 22.30 -6.08
CA ALA A 26 -27.54 21.27 -5.09
C ALA A 26 -26.22 20.56 -5.47
N LEU A 27 -25.09 20.99 -4.88
CA LEU A 27 -23.89 20.17 -4.87
C LEU A 27 -24.18 18.93 -4.02
N THR A 28 -24.47 17.81 -4.66
CA THR A 28 -24.37 16.51 -4.02
C THR A 28 -22.89 16.26 -3.77
N LEU A 29 -22.40 16.60 -2.58
CA LEU A 29 -21.13 16.12 -2.06
C LEU A 29 -21.29 14.61 -1.92
N THR A 30 -20.86 13.85 -2.92
CA THR A 30 -20.51 12.45 -2.71
C THR A 30 -19.34 12.47 -1.71
N PRO A 31 -19.44 11.80 -0.55
CA PRO A 31 -18.28 11.64 0.30
C PRO A 31 -17.25 10.88 -0.54
N ALA A 32 -16.13 11.53 -0.82
CA ALA A 32 -14.95 10.80 -1.25
C ALA A 32 -14.61 9.87 -0.09
N GLN A 33 -14.86 8.58 -0.24
CA GLN A 33 -14.27 7.58 0.62
C GLN A 33 -12.78 7.66 0.35
N ALA A 34 -12.07 8.31 1.26
CA ALA A 34 -10.64 8.15 1.34
C ALA A 34 -10.42 6.68 1.69
N ASP A 35 -9.88 5.92 0.77
CA ASP A 35 -9.33 4.61 1.04
C ASP A 35 -8.06 4.86 1.88
N ASP A 36 -8.23 4.92 3.22
CA ASP A 36 -7.15 5.13 4.18
C ASP A 36 -6.31 3.86 4.41
N GLY A 37 -6.48 2.85 3.59
CA GLY A 37 -5.63 1.66 3.60
C GLY A 37 -4.25 1.97 3.00
N PRO A 38 -3.16 1.41 3.56
CA PRO A 38 -1.87 1.47 2.88
C PRO A 38 -2.01 0.83 1.51
N SER A 39 -1.71 1.61 0.46
CA SER A 39 -1.72 1.08 -0.90
C SER A 39 -0.67 -0.02 -1.02
N VAL A 40 -1.10 -1.21 -1.45
CA VAL A 40 -0.22 -2.36 -1.65
C VAL A 40 0.07 -2.55 -3.14
N PRO A 41 1.25 -3.05 -3.51
CA PRO A 41 1.56 -3.35 -4.90
C PRO A 41 0.56 -4.33 -5.51
N PRO A 42 0.21 -4.17 -6.81
CA PRO A 42 -0.71 -5.07 -7.50
C PRO A 42 -0.32 -6.54 -7.36
N GLY A 43 -1.28 -7.40 -7.01
CA GLY A 43 -1.09 -8.83 -6.81
C GLY A 43 -0.50 -9.23 -5.45
N THR A 44 -0.40 -8.30 -4.52
CA THR A 44 -0.06 -8.56 -3.11
C THR A 44 -1.24 -8.27 -2.17
N GLU A 45 -2.42 -8.02 -2.73
CA GLU A 45 -3.65 -7.93 -1.97
C GLU A 45 -3.90 -9.27 -1.25
N PRO A 46 -4.35 -9.25 0.02
CA PRO A 46 -4.70 -10.47 0.74
C PRO A 46 -5.74 -11.25 -0.06
N SER A 47 -5.43 -12.49 -0.41
CA SER A 47 -6.40 -13.40 -1.02
C SER A 47 -7.34 -13.89 0.08
N ALA A 48 -8.53 -13.34 0.14
CA ALA A 48 -9.55 -13.83 1.06
C ALA A 48 -9.99 -15.23 0.63
N THR A 49 -9.86 -16.22 1.52
CA THR A 49 -10.50 -17.51 1.35
C THR A 49 -12.02 -17.29 1.35
N ALA A 50 -12.73 -17.90 0.39
CA ALA A 50 -14.19 -17.78 0.38
C ALA A 50 -14.76 -18.21 1.73
N PRO A 51 -15.77 -17.49 2.27
CA PRO A 51 -16.41 -17.90 3.52
C PRO A 51 -17.02 -19.28 3.40
N VAL A 52 -17.04 -20.03 4.51
CA VAL A 52 -17.81 -21.26 4.57
C VAL A 52 -19.28 -20.90 4.35
N GLU A 53 -19.91 -21.53 3.34
CA GLU A 53 -21.33 -21.34 3.08
C GLU A 53 -22.13 -21.99 4.22
N VAL A 54 -22.91 -21.15 4.91
CA VAL A 54 -23.77 -21.61 6.01
C VAL A 54 -25.13 -21.94 5.41
N ASP A 55 -25.62 -23.17 5.60
CA ASP A 55 -26.97 -23.57 5.20
C ASP A 55 -28.00 -22.76 6.02
N PRO A 56 -28.82 -21.91 5.40
CA PRO A 56 -29.82 -21.13 6.12
C PRO A 56 -30.93 -22.00 6.72
N ASN A 57 -31.03 -23.27 6.33
CA ASN A 57 -31.99 -24.25 6.84
C ASN A 57 -31.39 -25.22 7.89
N ASP A 58 -30.16 -24.99 8.31
CA ASP A 58 -29.52 -25.82 9.34
C ASP A 58 -30.38 -25.82 10.62
N PRO A 59 -30.81 -26.99 11.12
CA PRO A 59 -31.70 -27.09 12.30
C PRO A 59 -31.05 -26.56 13.59
N ASP A 60 -29.74 -26.46 13.65
CA ASP A 60 -29.00 -25.87 14.75
C ASP A 60 -28.90 -24.35 14.69
N LEU A 61 -29.26 -23.75 13.56
CA LEU A 61 -29.27 -22.30 13.34
C LEU A 61 -30.54 -21.70 13.95
N LYS A 62 -30.42 -21.11 15.14
CA LYS A 62 -31.55 -20.46 15.83
C LYS A 62 -31.59 -18.98 15.51
N LEU A 63 -32.25 -18.63 14.45
CA LEU A 63 -32.54 -17.21 14.13
C LEU A 63 -33.87 -16.78 14.74
N PRO A 64 -34.01 -15.55 15.26
CA PRO A 64 -35.28 -14.95 15.62
C PRO A 64 -36.22 -14.89 14.41
N GLU A 65 -37.51 -14.92 14.66
CA GLU A 65 -38.52 -14.83 13.58
C GLU A 65 -38.32 -13.56 12.75
N GLY A 66 -38.21 -13.71 11.43
CA GLY A 66 -37.98 -12.61 10.48
C GLY A 66 -36.51 -12.16 10.35
N ALA A 67 -35.60 -12.78 11.05
CA ALA A 67 -34.15 -12.50 10.87
C ALA A 67 -33.59 -13.25 9.66
N THR A 68 -32.66 -12.60 8.96
CA THR A 68 -31.86 -13.20 7.87
C THR A 68 -30.39 -13.20 8.28
N LEU A 69 -29.64 -14.21 7.85
CA LEU A 69 -28.18 -14.18 7.99
C LEU A 69 -27.60 -13.01 7.22
N ALA A 70 -26.74 -12.25 7.87
CA ALA A 70 -25.91 -11.28 7.18
C ALA A 70 -24.90 -12.02 6.28
N GLU A 71 -24.43 -11.36 5.22
CA GLU A 71 -23.34 -11.91 4.42
C GLU A 71 -22.13 -12.24 5.30
N PRO A 72 -21.56 -13.46 5.15
CA PRO A 72 -20.41 -13.87 5.96
C PRO A 72 -19.22 -12.97 5.64
N LYS A 73 -18.57 -12.46 6.70
CA LYS A 73 -17.31 -11.75 6.58
C LYS A 73 -16.18 -12.69 6.94
N VAL A 74 -15.25 -12.90 6.00
CA VAL A 74 -13.96 -13.52 6.33
C VAL A 74 -13.12 -12.48 7.04
N LEU A 75 -12.76 -12.76 8.28
CA LEU A 75 -11.74 -12.00 9.00
C LEU A 75 -10.40 -12.63 8.66
N ASP A 76 -9.62 -11.95 7.82
CA ASP A 76 -8.24 -12.35 7.56
C ASP A 76 -7.40 -12.02 8.80
N ILE A 77 -6.79 -13.05 9.41
CA ILE A 77 -5.91 -12.87 10.55
C ILE A 77 -4.51 -12.58 10.00
N LYS A 78 -4.05 -11.35 10.23
CA LYS A 78 -2.70 -10.93 9.91
C LYS A 78 -1.84 -10.93 11.18
N GLN A 79 -0.88 -11.84 11.26
CA GLN A 79 0.15 -11.81 12.28
C GLN A 79 1.34 -10.99 11.80
N VAL A 80 1.79 -10.04 12.61
CA VAL A 80 2.95 -9.20 12.30
C VAL A 80 3.98 -9.37 13.41
N VAL A 81 5.20 -9.72 13.04
CA VAL A 81 6.37 -9.80 13.92
C VAL A 81 7.43 -8.85 13.34
N GLU A 82 7.86 -7.90 14.13
CA GLU A 82 8.94 -6.95 13.79
C GLU A 82 10.04 -7.10 14.83
N ASP A 83 11.31 -7.12 14.41
CA ASP A 83 12.42 -7.13 15.35
C ASP A 83 12.53 -5.77 16.08
N GLN A 84 13.22 -5.72 17.23
CA GLN A 84 13.31 -4.51 18.05
C GLN A 84 14.02 -3.34 17.36
N SER A 85 14.88 -3.62 16.38
CA SER A 85 15.56 -2.61 15.58
C SER A 85 14.70 -2.12 14.40
N GLY A 86 13.63 -2.87 14.06
CA GLY A 86 12.79 -2.66 12.90
C GLY A 86 13.50 -2.99 11.58
N ASP A 87 14.58 -3.76 11.64
CA ASP A 87 15.38 -4.14 10.48
C ASP A 87 14.72 -5.22 9.62
N GLU A 88 13.91 -6.05 10.25
CA GLU A 88 13.13 -7.09 9.61
C GLU A 88 11.70 -7.11 10.16
N ARG A 89 10.74 -7.26 9.27
CA ARG A 89 9.32 -7.41 9.58
C ARG A 89 8.78 -8.59 8.81
N ARG A 90 8.14 -9.52 9.51
CA ARG A 90 7.41 -10.65 8.95
C ARG A 90 5.91 -10.42 9.10
N GLU A 91 5.17 -10.64 8.04
CA GLU A 91 3.72 -10.63 8.03
C GLU A 91 3.23 -11.99 7.52
N ASP A 92 2.46 -12.68 8.33
CA ASP A 92 1.81 -13.93 7.98
C ASP A 92 0.31 -13.72 7.88
N THR A 93 -0.27 -14.07 6.75
CA THR A 93 -1.70 -14.16 6.54
C THR A 93 -2.11 -15.62 6.36
N ASN A 94 -3.40 -15.88 6.15
CA ASN A 94 -3.86 -17.24 5.83
C ASN A 94 -3.35 -17.70 4.46
N ALA A 95 -3.08 -16.78 3.53
CA ALA A 95 -2.72 -17.06 2.14
C ALA A 95 -1.24 -16.85 1.83
N ASP A 96 -0.58 -15.87 2.45
CA ASP A 96 0.75 -15.40 2.08
C ASP A 96 1.66 -15.21 3.30
N VAL A 97 2.95 -15.40 3.07
CA VAL A 97 4.03 -14.99 3.97
C VAL A 97 4.80 -13.86 3.30
N LYS A 98 5.04 -12.76 4.02
CA LYS A 98 5.78 -11.60 3.53
C LYS A 98 6.87 -11.20 4.53
N PHE A 99 8.09 -11.04 4.03
CA PHE A 99 9.23 -10.47 4.72
C PHE A 99 9.52 -9.09 4.15
N ALA A 100 9.67 -8.09 5.01
CA ALA A 100 10.16 -6.77 4.64
C ALA A 100 11.50 -6.52 5.35
N LEU A 101 12.56 -6.37 4.57
CA LEU A 101 13.93 -6.16 5.04
C LEU A 101 14.33 -4.72 4.76
N GLN A 102 14.86 -4.02 5.76
CA GLN A 102 15.35 -2.66 5.55
C GLN A 102 16.59 -2.65 4.64
N ALA A 103 16.59 -1.71 3.71
CA ALA A 103 17.66 -1.59 2.73
C ALA A 103 19.04 -1.29 3.36
N GLU A 104 19.07 -0.59 4.49
CA GLU A 104 20.32 -0.24 5.18
C GLU A 104 21.02 -1.45 5.80
N VAL A 105 20.23 -2.47 6.19
CA VAL A 105 20.77 -3.75 6.70
C VAL A 105 21.30 -4.61 5.56
N LEU A 106 20.63 -4.58 4.42
CA LEU A 106 21.01 -5.40 3.26
C LEU A 106 22.16 -4.79 2.47
N PHE A 107 22.16 -3.47 2.30
CA PHE A 107 23.01 -2.76 1.37
C PHE A 107 23.70 -1.57 2.03
N GLY A 108 24.84 -1.17 1.49
CA GLY A 108 25.40 0.14 1.80
C GLY A 108 24.53 1.28 1.24
N LYS A 109 24.76 2.49 1.73
CA LYS A 109 24.05 3.69 1.28
C LYS A 109 24.15 3.82 -0.25
N ASP A 110 23.00 4.02 -0.88
CA ASP A 110 22.86 4.21 -2.34
C ASP A 110 23.49 3.11 -3.20
N ARG A 111 23.50 1.87 -2.68
CA ARG A 111 24.06 0.68 -3.34
C ARG A 111 23.05 -0.46 -3.36
N ALA A 112 23.33 -1.42 -4.25
CA ALA A 112 22.60 -2.69 -4.36
C ALA A 112 23.49 -3.92 -4.13
N LYS A 113 24.71 -3.74 -3.57
CA LYS A 113 25.60 -4.84 -3.23
C LYS A 113 25.33 -5.34 -1.82
N LEU A 114 24.92 -6.60 -1.71
CA LEU A 114 24.64 -7.27 -0.44
C LEU A 114 25.90 -7.49 0.39
N ASN A 115 25.79 -7.33 1.69
CA ASN A 115 26.81 -7.69 2.66
C ASN A 115 26.65 -9.15 3.14
N GLY A 116 27.55 -9.64 3.99
CA GLY A 116 27.52 -11.03 4.47
C GLY A 116 26.31 -11.32 5.37
N GLU A 117 25.91 -10.39 6.23
CA GLU A 117 24.75 -10.52 7.11
C GLU A 117 23.45 -10.57 6.31
N ALA A 118 23.32 -9.72 5.29
CA ALA A 118 22.20 -9.73 4.37
C ALA A 118 21.99 -11.11 3.72
N LYS A 119 23.08 -11.75 3.29
CA LYS A 119 22.99 -13.08 2.69
C LYS A 119 22.46 -14.12 3.68
N ALA A 120 22.90 -14.09 4.95
CA ALA A 120 22.40 -15.00 5.97
C ALA A 120 20.88 -14.82 6.21
N ARG A 121 20.38 -13.57 6.25
CA ARG A 121 18.95 -13.27 6.37
C ARG A 121 18.17 -13.79 5.16
N ILE A 122 18.67 -13.57 3.95
CA ILE A 122 18.04 -14.07 2.73
C ILE A 122 18.04 -15.60 2.68
N SER A 123 19.11 -16.27 3.14
CA SER A 123 19.14 -17.74 3.25
C SER A 123 18.10 -18.28 4.23
N ALA A 124 17.82 -17.58 5.34
CA ALA A 124 16.74 -17.94 6.27
C ALA A 124 15.37 -17.83 5.59
N ILE A 125 15.14 -16.79 4.79
CA ILE A 125 13.92 -16.64 3.98
C ILE A 125 13.82 -17.78 2.96
N ALA A 126 14.92 -18.15 2.29
CA ALA A 126 14.95 -19.28 1.35
C ALA A 126 14.58 -20.61 2.03
N ALA A 127 15.00 -20.81 3.29
CA ALA A 127 14.59 -21.98 4.08
C ALA A 127 13.07 -21.98 4.34
N GLU A 128 12.49 -20.82 4.65
CA GLU A 128 11.04 -20.70 4.85
C GLU A 128 10.27 -20.94 3.55
N ILE A 129 10.74 -20.43 2.42
CA ILE A 129 10.15 -20.71 1.10
C ILE A 129 10.09 -22.21 0.82
N LYS A 130 11.16 -22.95 1.14
CA LYS A 130 11.20 -24.41 1.03
C LYS A 130 10.20 -25.08 1.95
N ASN A 131 10.11 -24.63 3.22
CA ASN A 131 9.17 -25.18 4.20
C ASN A 131 7.71 -25.01 3.74
N GLN A 132 7.41 -23.91 3.06
CA GLN A 132 6.08 -23.62 2.51
C GLN A 132 5.84 -24.28 1.13
N ASN A 133 6.84 -24.92 0.52
CA ASN A 133 6.79 -25.47 -0.83
C ASN A 133 6.35 -24.41 -1.87
N ALA A 134 6.70 -23.15 -1.67
CA ALA A 134 6.25 -22.07 -2.52
C ALA A 134 7.02 -22.06 -3.86
N THR A 135 6.28 -22.03 -4.96
CA THR A 135 6.82 -22.00 -6.33
C THR A 135 6.72 -20.65 -7.00
N ARG A 136 6.04 -19.68 -6.37
CA ARG A 136 5.93 -18.31 -6.87
C ARG A 136 6.44 -17.34 -5.81
N ILE A 137 7.46 -16.59 -6.16
CA ILE A 137 8.11 -15.65 -5.25
C ILE A 137 8.05 -14.25 -5.86
N ARG A 138 7.61 -13.27 -5.07
CA ARG A 138 7.66 -11.86 -5.43
C ARG A 138 8.77 -11.18 -4.66
N VAL A 139 9.61 -10.41 -5.35
CA VAL A 139 10.69 -9.62 -4.76
C VAL A 139 10.54 -8.18 -5.20
N PHE A 140 10.10 -7.32 -4.30
CA PHE A 140 9.81 -5.92 -4.60
C PHE A 140 10.71 -4.99 -3.82
N GLY A 141 11.33 -4.03 -4.52
CA GLY A 141 12.18 -3.01 -3.93
C GLY A 141 11.49 -1.66 -3.87
N PHE A 142 11.74 -0.92 -2.78
CA PHE A 142 11.18 0.40 -2.54
C PHE A 142 12.26 1.37 -2.06
N THR A 143 12.02 2.67 -2.26
CA THR A 143 12.84 3.75 -1.72
C THR A 143 11.98 4.71 -0.88
N ASP A 144 12.61 5.65 -0.23
CA ASP A 144 11.93 6.85 0.25
C ASP A 144 11.72 7.85 -0.91
N ASN A 145 11.20 9.03 -0.58
CA ASN A 145 10.92 10.12 -1.54
C ASN A 145 12.11 11.08 -1.72
N LEU A 146 13.33 10.73 -1.33
CA LEU A 146 14.49 11.56 -1.53
C LEU A 146 15.19 11.24 -2.85
N GLY A 147 15.48 12.29 -3.63
CA GLY A 147 16.11 12.17 -4.92
C GLY A 147 15.09 12.16 -6.08
N SER A 148 15.51 11.67 -7.25
CA SER A 148 14.60 11.58 -8.40
C SER A 148 13.90 10.23 -8.45
N TYR A 149 12.63 10.23 -8.86
CA TYR A 149 11.85 9.02 -9.08
C TYR A 149 12.55 8.00 -9.98
N ALA A 150 13.17 8.48 -11.07
CA ALA A 150 13.88 7.61 -12.02
C ALA A 150 15.09 6.91 -11.38
N HIS A 151 15.85 7.62 -10.53
CA HIS A 151 16.95 7.03 -9.76
C HIS A 151 16.41 6.00 -8.76
N GLY A 152 15.38 6.36 -7.98
CA GLY A 152 14.71 5.45 -7.05
C GLY A 152 14.20 4.18 -7.74
N ARG A 153 13.60 4.32 -8.92
CA ARG A 153 13.12 3.21 -9.73
C ARG A 153 14.24 2.24 -10.13
N THR A 154 15.37 2.79 -10.57
CA THR A 154 16.55 2.00 -10.93
C THR A 154 17.14 1.30 -9.72
N LEU A 155 17.36 2.04 -8.63
CA LEU A 155 17.99 1.52 -7.40
C LEU A 155 17.11 0.45 -6.74
N SER A 156 15.81 0.68 -6.60
CA SER A 156 14.87 -0.29 -6.03
C SER A 156 14.84 -1.59 -6.84
N ARG A 157 14.84 -1.50 -8.17
CA ARG A 157 14.92 -2.68 -9.04
C ARG A 157 16.24 -3.43 -8.90
N GLN A 158 17.37 -2.74 -8.83
CA GLN A 158 18.69 -3.36 -8.63
C GLN A 158 18.78 -4.09 -7.29
N ARG A 159 18.21 -3.53 -6.23
CA ARG A 159 18.12 -4.14 -4.90
C ARG A 159 17.26 -5.39 -4.90
N ALA A 160 16.11 -5.33 -5.55
CA ALA A 160 15.24 -6.49 -5.69
C ALA A 160 15.92 -7.63 -6.47
N ASN A 161 16.61 -7.31 -7.58
CA ASN A 161 17.38 -8.29 -8.34
C ASN A 161 18.49 -8.92 -7.48
N ALA A 162 19.23 -8.13 -6.72
CA ALA A 162 20.31 -8.66 -5.86
C ALA A 162 19.81 -9.64 -4.78
N VAL A 163 18.61 -9.41 -4.24
CA VAL A 163 17.95 -10.36 -3.33
C VAL A 163 17.50 -11.60 -4.08
N GLN A 164 16.86 -11.46 -5.24
CA GLN A 164 16.45 -12.58 -6.09
C GLN A 164 17.63 -13.47 -6.46
N ASP A 165 18.79 -12.89 -6.83
CA ASP A 165 19.98 -13.67 -7.21
C ASP A 165 20.45 -14.59 -6.08
N VAL A 166 20.38 -14.15 -4.82
CA VAL A 166 20.72 -14.99 -3.65
C VAL A 166 19.66 -16.05 -3.41
N LEU A 167 18.37 -15.69 -3.49
CA LEU A 167 17.30 -16.68 -3.36
C LEU A 167 17.41 -17.78 -4.42
N ASP A 168 17.72 -17.43 -5.66
CA ASP A 168 17.88 -18.37 -6.76
C ASP A 168 19.06 -19.33 -6.51
N GLN A 169 20.18 -18.80 -6.00
CA GLN A 169 21.34 -19.60 -5.61
C GLN A 169 21.05 -20.56 -4.44
N GLU A 170 20.23 -20.15 -3.48
CA GLU A 170 19.88 -20.96 -2.31
C GLU A 170 18.82 -22.01 -2.63
N LEU A 171 17.84 -21.67 -3.45
CA LEU A 171 16.71 -22.54 -3.76
C LEU A 171 17.07 -23.59 -4.81
N LYS A 172 17.87 -23.23 -5.81
CA LYS A 172 18.35 -24.12 -6.90
C LYS A 172 17.26 -24.96 -7.55
N ASP A 173 16.05 -24.42 -7.63
CA ASP A 173 14.87 -25.09 -8.15
C ASP A 173 14.39 -24.41 -9.42
N SER A 174 14.39 -25.16 -10.53
CA SER A 174 13.93 -24.67 -11.82
C SER A 174 12.41 -24.47 -11.91
N GLY A 175 11.64 -25.00 -10.95
CA GLY A 175 10.19 -24.83 -10.87
C GLY A 175 9.73 -23.50 -10.27
N ILE A 176 10.66 -22.71 -9.72
CA ILE A 176 10.33 -21.45 -9.08
C ILE A 176 10.18 -20.32 -10.10
N THR A 177 9.09 -19.57 -9.99
CA THR A 177 8.82 -18.39 -10.78
C THR A 177 9.01 -17.13 -9.93
N TYR A 178 9.82 -16.18 -10.40
CA TYR A 178 10.07 -14.92 -9.73
C TYR A 178 9.34 -13.77 -10.41
N GLU A 179 8.65 -12.96 -9.62
CA GLU A 179 8.20 -11.63 -10.02
C GLU A 179 9.07 -10.58 -9.32
N VAL A 180 9.93 -9.88 -10.08
CA VAL A 180 10.85 -8.89 -9.52
C VAL A 180 10.51 -7.51 -10.03
N ARG A 181 10.27 -6.55 -9.11
CA ARG A 181 9.93 -5.17 -9.45
C ARG A 181 10.65 -4.17 -8.55
N GLY A 182 10.91 -2.98 -9.10
CA GLY A 182 11.31 -1.80 -8.35
C GLY A 182 10.20 -0.77 -8.43
N TYR A 183 9.71 -0.31 -7.31
CA TYR A 183 8.58 0.61 -7.22
C TYR A 183 8.97 2.04 -6.86
N SER A 184 10.29 2.33 -6.66
CA SER A 184 10.72 3.66 -6.21
C SER A 184 10.03 4.04 -4.88
N GLU A 185 9.48 5.23 -4.80
CA GLU A 185 8.75 5.77 -3.65
C GLU A 185 7.25 5.44 -3.64
N ASP A 186 6.79 4.66 -4.62
CA ASP A 186 5.42 4.19 -4.64
C ASP A 186 5.17 3.22 -3.47
N TYR A 187 3.94 3.19 -2.97
CA TYR A 187 3.51 2.32 -1.87
C TYR A 187 4.30 2.51 -0.55
N PRO A 188 4.33 3.72 0.02
CA PRO A 188 4.97 3.97 1.29
C PRO A 188 4.20 3.28 2.43
N ILE A 189 4.92 2.63 3.36
CA ILE A 189 4.35 2.01 4.57
C ILE A 189 4.45 2.90 5.81
N ALA A 190 5.14 4.04 5.68
CA ALA A 190 5.28 5.02 6.73
C ALA A 190 5.45 6.43 6.13
N SER A 191 5.26 7.46 6.96
CA SER A 191 5.39 8.85 6.50
C SER A 191 6.82 9.18 6.06
N ASN A 192 6.97 9.69 4.84
CA ASN A 192 8.24 10.21 4.33
C ASN A 192 8.69 11.55 4.96
N SER A 193 7.85 12.17 5.79
CA SER A 193 8.20 13.42 6.48
C SER A 193 9.25 13.24 7.59
N THR A 194 9.38 12.03 8.13
CA THR A 194 10.33 11.69 9.19
C THR A 194 11.42 10.74 8.70
N GLU A 195 12.64 10.82 9.27
CA GLU A 195 13.70 9.87 8.91
C GLU A 195 13.34 8.43 9.31
N SER A 196 12.70 8.25 10.45
CA SER A 196 12.22 6.92 10.87
C SER A 196 11.23 6.33 9.86
N GLY A 197 10.31 7.13 9.32
CA GLY A 197 9.39 6.67 8.29
C GLY A 197 10.07 6.40 6.95
N ARG A 198 11.00 7.27 6.53
CA ARG A 198 11.81 7.03 5.32
C ARG A 198 12.62 5.75 5.44
N LYS A 199 13.21 5.47 6.62
CA LYS A 199 13.94 4.22 6.87
C LYS A 199 13.05 2.99 6.63
N LYS A 200 11.79 3.01 7.09
CA LYS A 200 10.81 1.94 6.84
C LYS A 200 10.44 1.82 5.36
N ASN A 201 10.39 2.93 4.64
CA ASN A 201 10.06 2.93 3.21
C ASN A 201 11.22 2.40 2.34
N ARG A 202 12.49 2.61 2.74
CA ARG A 202 13.67 2.02 2.10
C ARG A 202 13.78 0.53 2.43
N ARG A 203 13.09 -0.33 1.68
CA ARG A 203 12.98 -1.77 1.98
C ARG A 203 12.99 -2.65 0.73
N VAL A 204 13.24 -3.92 0.94
CA VAL A 204 12.93 -4.97 -0.04
C VAL A 204 11.95 -5.93 0.60
N GLU A 205 10.87 -6.20 -0.09
CA GLU A 205 9.86 -7.18 0.31
C GLU A 205 10.04 -8.48 -0.48
N VAL A 206 9.97 -9.61 0.22
CA VAL A 206 9.91 -10.95 -0.36
C VAL A 206 8.59 -11.56 0.11
N SER A 207 7.72 -11.92 -0.82
CA SER A 207 6.45 -12.57 -0.49
C SER A 207 6.20 -13.80 -1.35
N PHE A 208 5.51 -14.77 -0.75
CA PHE A 208 5.18 -16.04 -1.38
C PHE A 208 3.94 -16.65 -0.75
N PRO A 209 3.20 -17.51 -1.49
CA PRO A 209 2.04 -18.21 -0.96
C PRO A 209 2.43 -19.11 0.23
N ARG A 210 1.56 -19.14 1.22
CA ARG A 210 1.65 -20.10 2.33
C ARG A 210 1.27 -21.48 1.82
N GLY A 211 2.06 -22.51 2.20
CA GLY A 211 1.70 -23.89 1.91
C GLY A 211 0.43 -24.31 2.66
N GLU A 212 -0.41 -25.06 1.98
CA GLU A 212 -1.54 -25.72 2.65
C GLU A 212 -0.98 -26.81 3.60
N ASN A 213 -1.28 -26.67 4.89
CA ASN A 213 -0.98 -27.70 5.91
C ASN A 213 -2.15 -28.64 6.07
#